data_3710f4d796b106de273c244e073fb971
#
_entry.id   3710f4d796b106de273c244e073fb971
#
_cell.length_a   1.000
_cell.length_b   1.000
_cell.length_c   1.000
_cell.angle_alpha   90.00
_cell.angle_beta   90.00
_cell.angle_gamma   90.00
#
_symmetry.space_group_name_H-M   'P 1'
#
loop_
_entity.id
_entity.type
_entity.pdbx_description
1 polymer ?
#
loop_
_entity_poly.entity_id
_entity_poly.type
_entity_poly.pdbx_seq_one_letter_code
_entity_poly.pdbx_strand_id
1 'polypeptide(L)'
;MRTLVLLLSGLMLSFSVQAAESCPEFLDYELPKLHSNETVNLCKVANGKPLLVFNTASHCGYTRQFEGLEALHQKYQESGLMVVGFASNDFNQEAKDEAEAERVCRENFGVTFTMIAPSFVTGQKANPVFQEINKQSEEPGWNFSKYLINADGKVVAAFPSKVKPSDKQVTDAIESLL
;
A
#
# COMPACT_ATOMS: atom_id res chain seq x y z
N MET A 1 -31.50 -67.90 -16.91
CA MET A 1 -30.58 -66.88 -17.45
C MET A 1 -30.83 -65.60 -16.70
N ARG A 2 -29.92 -65.21 -15.80
CA ARG A 2 -29.99 -63.95 -15.01
C ARG A 2 -28.94 -63.00 -15.59
N THR A 3 -29.41 -61.92 -16.21
CA THR A 3 -28.59 -60.87 -16.79
C THR A 3 -28.11 -59.93 -15.67
N LEU A 4 -26.83 -59.88 -15.46
CA LEU A 4 -26.20 -58.99 -14.50
C LEU A 4 -25.90 -57.63 -15.19
N VAL A 5 -26.57 -56.56 -14.77
CA VAL A 5 -26.32 -55.21 -15.22
C VAL A 5 -25.30 -54.57 -14.29
N LEU A 6 -24.09 -54.33 -14.80
CA LEU A 6 -23.03 -53.59 -14.11
C LEU A 6 -23.26 -52.07 -14.35
N LEU A 7 -23.63 -51.37 -13.29
CA LEU A 7 -23.66 -49.88 -13.25
C LEU A 7 -22.24 -49.37 -13.01
N LEU A 8 -21.58 -48.83 -14.03
CA LEU A 8 -20.35 -48.02 -13.85
C LEU A 8 -20.72 -46.64 -13.34
N SER A 9 -20.43 -46.42 -12.07
CA SER A 9 -20.52 -45.08 -11.43
C SER A 9 -19.27 -44.27 -11.77
N GLY A 10 -19.37 -43.37 -12.75
CA GLY A 10 -18.28 -42.46 -13.12
C GLY A 10 -18.14 -41.34 -12.09
N LEU A 11 -17.04 -41.34 -11.32
CA LEU A 11 -16.66 -40.26 -10.39
C LEU A 11 -16.10 -39.10 -11.19
N MET A 12 -16.91 -38.04 -11.36
CA MET A 12 -16.44 -36.77 -11.96
C MET A 12 -15.65 -36.02 -10.91
N LEU A 13 -14.32 -35.99 -11.02
CA LEU A 13 -13.47 -35.06 -10.26
C LEU A 13 -13.62 -33.67 -10.85
N SER A 14 -14.33 -32.80 -10.15
CA SER A 14 -14.37 -31.37 -10.45
C SER A 14 -13.06 -30.73 -9.99
N PHE A 15 -12.17 -30.43 -10.92
CA PHE A 15 -11.00 -29.58 -10.65
C PHE A 15 -11.50 -28.13 -10.57
N SER A 16 -11.57 -27.59 -9.33
CA SER A 16 -11.70 -26.15 -9.12
C SER A 16 -10.39 -25.50 -9.54
N VAL A 17 -10.37 -24.89 -10.72
CA VAL A 17 -9.29 -23.97 -11.11
C VAL A 17 -9.44 -22.74 -10.21
N GLN A 18 -8.64 -22.67 -9.16
CA GLN A 18 -8.47 -21.45 -8.38
C GLN A 18 -7.76 -20.47 -9.29
N ALA A 19 -8.48 -19.48 -9.81
CA ALA A 19 -7.85 -18.38 -10.52
C ALA A 19 -6.87 -17.73 -9.53
N ALA A 20 -5.59 -17.72 -9.84
CA ALA A 20 -4.63 -16.92 -9.11
C ALA A 20 -5.14 -15.47 -9.20
N GLU A 21 -5.46 -14.85 -8.06
CA GLU A 21 -5.83 -13.44 -8.00
C GLU A 21 -4.69 -12.66 -8.66
N SER A 22 -4.98 -12.11 -9.84
CA SER A 22 -4.00 -11.31 -10.55
C SER A 22 -3.81 -10.00 -9.79
N CYS A 23 -2.57 -9.72 -9.43
CA CYS A 23 -2.24 -8.45 -8.80
C CYS A 23 -2.72 -7.27 -9.65
N PRO A 24 -3.28 -6.21 -9.05
CA PRO A 24 -3.67 -5.01 -9.77
C PRO A 24 -2.50 -4.41 -10.54
N GLU A 25 -2.71 -4.09 -11.82
CA GLU A 25 -1.67 -3.63 -12.74
C GLU A 25 -0.90 -2.42 -12.20
N PHE A 26 -1.56 -1.48 -11.54
CA PHE A 26 -0.94 -0.28 -11.00
C PHE A 26 0.01 -0.53 -9.82
N LEU A 27 0.02 -1.71 -9.23
CA LEU A 27 0.98 -2.16 -8.22
C LEU A 27 2.14 -2.96 -8.82
N ASP A 28 2.03 -3.41 -10.07
CA ASP A 28 3.05 -4.25 -10.74
C ASP A 28 4.10 -3.40 -11.47
N TYR A 29 4.71 -2.46 -10.74
CA TYR A 29 5.80 -1.62 -11.21
C TYR A 29 7.01 -1.75 -10.29
N GLU A 30 8.20 -1.68 -10.87
CA GLU A 30 9.46 -1.55 -10.13
C GLU A 30 9.63 -0.09 -9.69
N LEU A 31 9.45 0.17 -8.41
CA LEU A 31 9.55 1.50 -7.80
C LEU A 31 10.91 1.63 -7.09
N PRO A 32 11.68 2.70 -7.31
CA PRO A 32 12.92 2.92 -6.60
C PRO A 32 12.65 3.15 -5.10
N LYS A 33 13.40 2.46 -4.24
CA LYS A 33 13.34 2.69 -2.79
C LYS A 33 14.10 3.96 -2.43
N LEU A 34 13.61 4.67 -1.42
CA LEU A 34 14.24 5.89 -0.93
C LEU A 34 15.70 5.63 -0.55
N HIS A 35 16.59 6.48 -1.06
CA HIS A 35 18.03 6.47 -0.81
C HIS A 35 18.68 5.07 -0.94
N SER A 36 18.34 4.36 -2.02
CA SER A 36 18.80 3.00 -2.27
C SER A 36 18.97 2.75 -3.76
N ASN A 37 19.86 1.82 -4.11
CA ASN A 37 19.96 1.28 -5.48
C ASN A 37 18.98 0.14 -5.75
N GLU A 38 18.12 -0.19 -4.78
CA GLU A 38 17.13 -1.25 -4.91
C GLU A 38 15.80 -0.71 -5.42
N THR A 39 15.06 -1.58 -6.08
CA THR A 39 13.64 -1.35 -6.39
C THR A 39 12.74 -2.25 -5.57
N VAL A 40 11.47 -1.90 -5.51
CA VAL A 40 10.43 -2.72 -4.93
C VAL A 40 9.23 -2.78 -5.88
N ASN A 41 8.69 -3.95 -6.04
CA ASN A 41 7.42 -4.17 -6.75
C ASN A 41 6.34 -4.42 -5.70
N LEU A 42 5.36 -3.52 -5.60
CA LEU A 42 4.35 -3.58 -4.56
C LEU A 42 3.44 -4.80 -4.70
N CYS A 43 3.24 -5.30 -5.91
CA CYS A 43 2.54 -6.55 -6.17
C CYS A 43 3.21 -7.73 -5.48
N LYS A 44 4.53 -7.87 -5.70
CA LYS A 44 5.32 -8.98 -5.14
C LYS A 44 5.37 -8.96 -3.62
N VAL A 45 5.51 -7.76 -3.03
CA VAL A 45 5.64 -7.63 -1.56
C VAL A 45 4.30 -7.64 -0.84
N ALA A 46 3.25 -7.07 -1.43
CA ALA A 46 1.90 -7.14 -0.87
C ALA A 46 1.34 -8.56 -0.92
N ASN A 47 1.56 -9.27 -2.02
CA ASN A 47 1.13 -10.66 -2.21
C ASN A 47 -0.35 -10.88 -1.79
N GLY A 48 -1.25 -10.04 -2.33
CA GLY A 48 -2.67 -10.09 -2.01
C GLY A 48 -3.07 -9.50 -0.65
N LYS A 49 -2.18 -8.79 0.02
CA LYS A 49 -2.45 -8.12 1.30
C LYS A 49 -2.92 -6.67 1.10
N PRO A 50 -3.75 -6.11 2.01
CA PRO A 50 -4.11 -4.70 1.96
C PRO A 50 -2.90 -3.80 2.21
N LEU A 51 -2.96 -2.59 1.61
CA LEU A 51 -1.92 -1.57 1.68
C LEU A 51 -2.47 -0.29 2.33
N LEU A 52 -1.70 0.28 3.26
CA LEU A 52 -1.84 1.66 3.68
C LEU A 52 -0.77 2.48 2.94
N VAL A 53 -1.19 3.19 1.91
CA VAL A 53 -0.34 4.06 1.09
C VAL A 53 -0.50 5.51 1.56
N PHE A 54 0.59 6.26 1.64
CA PHE A 54 0.55 7.68 1.96
C PHE A 54 1.67 8.46 1.25
N ASN A 55 1.46 9.74 1.01
CA ASN A 55 2.51 10.64 0.55
C ASN A 55 3.14 11.40 1.71
N THR A 56 4.40 11.74 1.59
CA THR A 56 5.16 12.41 2.66
C THR A 56 6.15 13.44 2.10
N ALA A 57 6.66 14.28 2.98
CA ALA A 57 7.79 15.18 2.73
C ALA A 57 8.54 15.48 4.04
N SER A 58 9.85 15.68 3.93
CA SER A 58 10.80 15.79 5.05
C SER A 58 10.59 17.01 5.95
N HIS A 59 10.15 18.13 5.36
CA HIS A 59 10.02 19.42 6.06
C HIS A 59 8.55 19.79 6.37
N CYS A 60 7.67 18.79 6.43
CA CYS A 60 6.26 18.97 6.72
C CYS A 60 5.98 19.04 8.22
N GLY A 61 5.06 19.91 8.64
CA GLY A 61 4.59 19.95 10.03
C GLY A 61 3.91 18.65 10.51
N TYR A 62 3.56 17.75 9.59
CA TYR A 62 2.96 16.46 9.89
C TYR A 62 3.97 15.30 10.02
N THR A 63 5.28 15.53 9.91
CA THR A 63 6.32 14.47 10.00
C THR A 63 6.22 13.62 11.26
N ARG A 64 5.72 14.17 12.39
CA ARG A 64 5.44 13.37 13.59
C ARG A 64 4.44 12.23 13.38
N GLN A 65 3.67 12.24 12.28
CA GLN A 65 2.80 11.11 11.96
C GLN A 65 3.57 9.85 11.55
N PHE A 66 4.87 9.94 11.22
CA PHE A 66 5.72 8.77 11.03
C PHE A 66 5.71 7.83 12.24
N GLU A 67 5.72 8.38 13.47
CA GLU A 67 5.64 7.58 14.70
C GLU A 67 4.36 6.72 14.73
N GLY A 68 3.23 7.33 14.38
CA GLY A 68 1.95 6.62 14.34
C GLY A 68 1.83 5.64 13.18
N LEU A 69 2.41 5.96 12.02
CA LEU A 69 2.47 5.05 10.86
C LEU A 69 3.36 3.84 11.14
N GLU A 70 4.51 4.06 11.81
CA GLU A 70 5.37 2.98 12.26
C GLU A 70 4.66 2.09 13.30
N ALA A 71 3.93 2.70 14.25
CA ALA A 71 3.15 1.94 15.21
C ALA A 71 2.07 1.07 14.54
N LEU A 72 1.40 1.58 13.49
CA LEU A 72 0.46 0.78 12.69
C LEU A 72 1.18 -0.36 11.95
N HIS A 73 2.33 -0.08 11.36
CA HIS A 73 3.15 -1.10 10.70
C HIS A 73 3.50 -2.22 11.66
N GLN A 74 4.09 -1.89 12.80
CA GLN A 74 4.48 -2.89 13.80
C GLN A 74 3.29 -3.70 14.33
N LYS A 75 2.13 -3.05 14.53
CA LYS A 75 0.92 -3.71 15.04
C LYS A 75 0.32 -4.70 14.04
N TYR A 76 0.28 -4.33 12.74
CA TYR A 76 -0.54 -5.05 11.77
C TYR A 76 0.25 -5.79 10.67
N GLN A 77 1.58 -5.67 10.58
CA GLN A 77 2.37 -6.34 9.54
C GLN A 77 2.22 -7.86 9.56
N GLU A 78 2.18 -8.47 10.73
CA GLU A 78 1.98 -9.92 10.87
C GLU A 78 0.54 -10.34 10.54
N SER A 79 -0.43 -9.46 10.79
CA SER A 79 -1.83 -9.66 10.40
C SER A 79 -2.07 -9.42 8.91
N GLY A 80 -1.08 -8.89 8.18
CA GLY A 80 -1.12 -8.77 6.73
C GLY A 80 -1.18 -7.36 6.19
N LEU A 81 -1.23 -6.29 7.00
CA LEU A 81 -1.17 -4.93 6.50
C LEU A 81 0.25 -4.59 6.01
N MET A 82 0.34 -4.01 4.83
CA MET A 82 1.56 -3.34 4.38
C MET A 82 1.42 -1.83 4.44
N VAL A 83 2.42 -1.16 5.00
CA VAL A 83 2.53 0.31 5.03
C VAL A 83 3.59 0.74 4.03
N VAL A 84 3.25 1.69 3.15
CA VAL A 84 4.15 2.19 2.09
C VAL A 84 4.06 3.71 2.03
N GLY A 85 5.20 4.39 2.24
CA GLY A 85 5.32 5.83 2.12
C GLY A 85 5.94 6.25 0.78
N PHE A 86 5.41 7.27 0.16
CA PHE A 86 5.92 7.87 -1.07
C PHE A 86 6.44 9.27 -0.76
N ALA A 87 7.75 9.47 -0.84
CA ALA A 87 8.32 10.80 -0.77
C ALA A 87 7.88 11.63 -1.98
N SER A 88 7.53 12.90 -1.77
CA SER A 88 7.07 13.78 -2.84
C SER A 88 7.35 15.25 -2.54
N ASN A 89 7.77 15.97 -3.57
CA ASN A 89 7.94 17.42 -3.50
C ASN A 89 6.78 18.22 -4.13
N ASP A 90 5.63 17.60 -4.39
CA ASP A 90 4.48 18.27 -5.00
C ASP A 90 3.97 19.45 -4.15
N PHE A 91 4.22 19.42 -2.86
CA PHE A 91 3.87 20.51 -1.92
C PHE A 91 5.09 21.34 -1.47
N ASN A 92 6.23 21.25 -2.18
CA ASN A 92 7.45 22.03 -1.94
C ASN A 92 8.02 21.89 -0.51
N GLN A 93 7.91 20.71 0.09
CA GLN A 93 8.39 20.42 1.44
C GLN A 93 9.32 19.19 1.51
N GLU A 94 9.69 18.60 0.39
CA GLU A 94 10.65 17.49 0.39
C GLU A 94 12.09 18.01 0.43
N ALA A 95 12.96 17.27 1.10
CA ALA A 95 14.40 17.51 1.09
C ALA A 95 14.93 17.46 -0.36
N LYS A 96 15.95 18.23 -0.64
CA LYS A 96 16.62 18.24 -1.96
C LYS A 96 17.49 16.99 -2.18
N ASP A 97 17.87 16.34 -1.10
CA ASP A 97 18.75 15.19 -1.06
C ASP A 97 18.01 14.01 -0.40
N GLU A 98 18.01 12.85 -1.07
CA GLU A 98 17.38 11.64 -0.57
C GLU A 98 18.01 11.13 0.73
N ALA A 99 19.30 11.37 0.96
CA ALA A 99 19.96 11.02 2.21
C ALA A 99 19.37 11.81 3.39
N GLU A 100 18.99 13.07 3.17
CA GLU A 100 18.28 13.85 4.19
C GLU A 100 16.87 13.31 4.42
N ALA A 101 16.14 13.00 3.36
CA ALA A 101 14.80 12.42 3.45
C ALA A 101 14.81 11.09 4.22
N GLU A 102 15.76 10.21 3.93
CA GLU A 102 15.94 8.95 4.66
C GLU A 102 16.27 9.19 6.12
N ARG A 103 17.22 10.09 6.42
CA ARG A 103 17.58 10.44 7.79
C ARG A 103 16.36 10.92 8.59
N VAL A 104 15.50 11.75 7.99
CA VAL A 104 14.27 12.20 8.65
C VAL A 104 13.37 11.02 8.99
N CYS A 105 13.06 10.14 8.06
CA CYS A 105 12.13 9.04 8.34
C CYS A 105 12.78 7.93 9.20
N ARG A 106 14.01 7.53 8.93
CA ARG A 106 14.67 6.40 9.62
C ARG A 106 15.27 6.78 10.95
N GLU A 107 16.18 7.79 10.96
CA GLU A 107 16.92 8.13 12.19
C GLU A 107 16.06 8.91 13.18
N ASN A 108 15.23 9.86 12.70
CA ASN A 108 14.46 10.70 13.61
C ASN A 108 13.16 10.03 14.09
N PHE A 109 12.55 9.16 13.26
CA PHE A 109 11.25 8.54 13.56
C PHE A 109 11.25 7.01 13.58
N GLY A 110 12.38 6.36 13.31
CA GLY A 110 12.53 4.91 13.41
C GLY A 110 11.71 4.11 12.38
N VAL A 111 11.38 4.71 11.23
CA VAL A 111 10.57 4.06 10.19
C VAL A 111 11.26 2.78 9.68
N THR A 112 10.53 1.66 9.70
CA THR A 112 10.99 0.36 9.18
C THR A 112 10.22 -0.13 7.96
N PHE A 113 9.03 0.40 7.70
CA PHE A 113 8.26 0.08 6.50
C PHE A 113 8.90 0.63 5.21
N THR A 114 8.35 0.20 4.07
CA THR A 114 8.86 0.58 2.75
C THR A 114 8.64 2.08 2.47
N MET A 115 9.72 2.76 2.09
CA MET A 115 9.70 4.13 1.58
C MET A 115 10.12 4.15 0.11
N ILE A 116 9.35 4.82 -0.73
CA ILE A 116 9.60 5.02 -2.15
C ILE A 116 10.31 6.37 -2.36
N ALA A 117 11.27 6.39 -3.26
CA ALA A 117 12.01 7.59 -3.65
C ALA A 117 11.09 8.72 -4.13
N PRO A 118 11.54 9.99 -4.10
CA PRO A 118 10.72 11.12 -4.48
C PRO A 118 10.10 10.97 -5.88
N SER A 119 8.78 11.10 -5.92
CA SER A 119 7.99 11.01 -7.14
C SER A 119 6.77 11.92 -7.07
N PHE A 120 6.16 12.21 -8.22
CA PHE A 120 4.91 12.96 -8.24
C PHE A 120 3.76 12.08 -7.72
N VAL A 121 2.87 12.67 -6.93
CA VAL A 121 1.68 12.04 -6.36
C VAL A 121 0.39 12.75 -6.79
N THR A 122 0.51 13.90 -7.47
CA THR A 122 -0.62 14.71 -7.96
C THR A 122 -0.55 14.94 -9.47
N GLY A 123 -1.70 15.24 -10.06
CA GLY A 123 -1.84 15.60 -11.48
C GLY A 123 -1.43 14.50 -12.45
N GLN A 124 -1.23 14.89 -13.71
CA GLN A 124 -0.94 13.95 -14.81
C GLN A 124 0.43 13.26 -14.70
N LYS A 125 1.35 13.82 -13.91
CA LYS A 125 2.70 13.28 -13.71
C LYS A 125 2.80 12.34 -12.52
N ALA A 126 1.71 12.11 -11.78
CA ALA A 126 1.70 11.20 -10.65
C ALA A 126 2.25 9.82 -11.07
N ASN A 127 2.95 9.15 -10.16
CA ASN A 127 3.42 7.79 -10.40
C ASN A 127 2.23 6.83 -10.59
N PRO A 128 2.43 5.65 -11.18
CA PRO A 128 1.31 4.74 -11.51
C PRO A 128 0.38 4.42 -10.34
N VAL A 129 0.93 4.29 -9.12
CA VAL A 129 0.15 3.99 -7.92
C VAL A 129 -0.78 5.17 -7.59
N PHE A 130 -0.24 6.38 -7.56
CA PHE A 130 -1.05 7.57 -7.29
C PHE A 130 -1.96 7.97 -8.46
N GLN A 131 -1.61 7.66 -9.71
CA GLN A 131 -2.55 7.83 -10.82
C GLN A 131 -3.83 7.01 -10.61
N GLU A 132 -3.70 5.78 -10.13
CA GLU A 132 -4.86 4.94 -9.88
C GLU A 132 -5.61 5.36 -8.59
N ILE A 133 -4.89 5.68 -7.52
CA ILE A 133 -5.50 6.23 -6.29
C ILE A 133 -6.32 7.47 -6.61
N ASN A 134 -5.78 8.40 -7.40
CA ASN A 134 -6.43 9.66 -7.76
C ASN A 134 -7.66 9.48 -8.66
N LYS A 135 -7.75 8.40 -9.43
CA LYS A 135 -8.96 8.02 -10.18
C LYS A 135 -10.05 7.45 -9.28
N GLN A 136 -9.65 6.68 -8.27
CA GLN A 136 -10.60 6.00 -7.36
C GLN A 136 -11.03 6.88 -6.19
N SER A 137 -10.26 7.93 -5.87
CA SER A 137 -10.45 8.78 -4.71
C SER A 137 -10.02 10.22 -5.01
N GLU A 138 -9.95 11.07 -3.99
CA GLU A 138 -9.41 12.42 -4.12
C GLU A 138 -7.88 12.40 -4.15
N GLU A 139 -7.28 13.28 -4.96
CA GLU A 139 -5.84 13.53 -4.93
C GLU A 139 -5.39 13.97 -3.53
N PRO A 140 -4.11 13.72 -3.17
CA PRO A 140 -3.55 14.27 -1.94
C PRO A 140 -3.72 15.79 -1.89
N GLY A 141 -4.49 16.30 -0.94
CA GLY A 141 -4.62 17.74 -0.72
C GLY A 141 -3.42 18.34 0.00
N TRP A 142 -2.58 17.51 0.62
CA TRP A 142 -1.35 17.89 1.32
C TRP A 142 -0.51 16.65 1.62
N ASN A 143 0.72 16.83 2.16
CA ASN A 143 1.54 15.73 2.66
C ASN A 143 0.86 14.96 3.78
N PHE A 144 1.13 13.69 3.90
CA PHE A 144 0.52 12.75 4.86
C PHE A 144 -0.98 12.52 4.62
N SER A 145 -1.47 12.63 3.37
CA SER A 145 -2.73 12.03 2.95
C SER A 145 -2.55 10.51 2.86
N LYS A 146 -3.50 9.75 3.40
CA LYS A 146 -3.41 8.30 3.53
C LYS A 146 -4.56 7.63 2.82
N TYR A 147 -4.28 6.47 2.18
CA TYR A 147 -5.23 5.68 1.39
C TYR A 147 -5.12 4.22 1.80
N LEU A 148 -6.23 3.63 2.15
CA LEU A 148 -6.30 2.20 2.44
C LEU A 148 -6.81 1.47 1.20
N ILE A 149 -6.00 0.54 0.70
CA ILE A 149 -6.25 -0.22 -0.52
C ILE A 149 -6.44 -1.69 -0.12
N ASN A 150 -7.54 -2.31 -0.56
CA ASN A 150 -7.77 -3.72 -0.30
C ASN A 150 -6.95 -4.64 -1.25
N ALA A 151 -7.05 -5.95 -1.04
CA ALA A 151 -6.33 -6.95 -1.86
C ALA A 151 -6.66 -6.86 -3.36
N ASP A 152 -7.87 -6.43 -3.73
CA ASP A 152 -8.31 -6.26 -5.12
C ASP A 152 -7.81 -4.95 -5.76
N GLY A 153 -7.04 -4.13 -5.04
CA GLY A 153 -6.55 -2.84 -5.51
C GLY A 153 -7.57 -1.70 -5.44
N LYS A 154 -8.65 -1.85 -4.68
CA LYS A 154 -9.64 -0.79 -4.48
C LYS A 154 -9.27 0.09 -3.30
N VAL A 155 -9.33 1.41 -3.50
CA VAL A 155 -9.26 2.38 -2.41
C VAL A 155 -10.58 2.31 -1.61
N VAL A 156 -10.51 1.77 -0.40
CA VAL A 156 -11.68 1.57 0.46
C VAL A 156 -11.85 2.68 1.50
N ALA A 157 -10.77 3.42 1.80
CA ALA A 157 -10.82 4.60 2.65
C ALA A 157 -9.71 5.59 2.28
N ALA A 158 -9.99 6.88 2.43
CA ALA A 158 -9.03 7.97 2.28
C ALA A 158 -9.09 8.87 3.52
N PHE A 159 -7.92 9.27 4.00
CA PHE A 159 -7.78 10.07 5.20
C PHE A 159 -6.90 11.29 4.90
N PRO A 160 -7.42 12.52 5.03
CA PRO A 160 -6.61 13.72 4.83
C PRO A 160 -5.52 13.85 5.89
N SER A 161 -4.55 14.72 5.63
CA SER A 161 -3.36 14.94 6.48
C SER A 161 -3.67 15.13 7.96
N LYS A 162 -4.76 15.82 8.30
CA LYS A 162 -5.18 16.11 9.69
C LYS A 162 -5.62 14.87 10.47
N VAL A 163 -6.03 13.81 9.81
CA VAL A 163 -6.42 12.54 10.44
C VAL A 163 -5.14 11.78 10.83
N LYS A 164 -4.99 11.54 12.12
CA LYS A 164 -3.80 10.87 12.65
C LYS A 164 -3.87 9.36 12.39
N PRO A 165 -2.73 8.68 12.20
CA PRO A 165 -2.70 7.23 12.08
C PRO A 165 -3.35 6.50 13.26
N SER A 166 -3.26 7.06 14.47
CA SER A 166 -3.86 6.52 15.69
C SER A 166 -5.35 6.76 15.86
N ASP A 167 -5.98 7.55 14.97
CA ASP A 167 -7.41 7.85 15.09
C ASP A 167 -8.24 6.58 14.84
N LYS A 168 -9.31 6.41 15.62
CA LYS A 168 -10.16 5.22 15.58
C LYS A 168 -10.69 4.90 14.18
N GLN A 169 -11.02 5.92 13.38
CA GLN A 169 -11.49 5.72 12.01
C GLN A 169 -10.44 5.04 11.11
N VAL A 170 -9.14 5.25 11.37
CA VAL A 170 -8.05 4.61 10.61
C VAL A 170 -7.89 3.16 11.06
N THR A 171 -7.83 2.93 12.38
CA THR A 171 -7.67 1.58 12.92
C THR A 171 -8.87 0.68 12.63
N ASP A 172 -10.10 1.20 12.75
CA ASP A 172 -11.32 0.44 12.41
C ASP A 172 -11.35 0.05 10.91
N ALA A 173 -10.97 0.98 10.03
CA ALA A 173 -10.91 0.68 8.59
C ALA A 173 -9.86 -0.40 8.27
N ILE A 174 -8.67 -0.34 8.89
CA ILE A 174 -7.63 -1.35 8.74
C ILE A 174 -8.15 -2.70 9.25
N GLU A 175 -8.69 -2.75 10.47
CA GLU A 175 -9.16 -3.98 11.11
C GLU A 175 -10.33 -4.63 10.34
N SER A 176 -11.08 -3.86 9.56
CA SER A 176 -12.15 -4.39 8.69
C SER A 176 -11.63 -5.17 7.47
N LEU A 177 -10.34 -5.05 7.14
CA LEU A 177 -9.70 -5.73 5.99
C LEU A 177 -8.83 -6.91 6.40
N LEU A 178 -8.51 -7.05 7.68
CA LEU A 178 -7.65 -8.09 8.23
C LEU A 178 -8.45 -9.24 8.83
#